data_4012daf89ba860ef9a8ee96c0432d582
#
_entry.id   4012daf89ba860ef9a8ee96c0432d582
#
_cell.length_a   1.000
_cell.length_b   1.000
_cell.length_c   1.000
_cell.angle_alpha   90.00
_cell.angle_beta   90.00
_cell.angle_gamma   90.00
#
_symmetry.space_group_name_H-M   'P 1'
#
loop_
_entity.id
_entity.type
_entity.pdbx_description
1 polymer ?
#
loop_
_entity_poly.entity_id
_entity_poly.type
_entity_poly.pdbx_seq_one_letter_code
_entity_poly.pdbx_strand_id
1 'polypeptide(L)'
;YGHSAFAKPDGARFMARQAAEASHIVATQHQLWTGGGAVLIQQAQAAIDAGAFHNDVVAVSNGNVLMFHAQSFDQKEAAVEALKRACGAKDFEPILLEASSDELNLDEAVRSYLFNSQIVSLPTGGMALILPREAEETPRAKAFVDRVLATNGPIREAHYLDLRLSMRDGGGPAGLRWRVVLTDSELAAINGRSILDGARVAALEQVVNRRYRDRLGMADLADPALLDESRTALDEISQVLGLGAVHDFQRV
;
A
#
# COMPACT_ATOMS: atom_id res chain seq x y z
N TYR A 1 -5.11 4.92 -12.64
CA TYR A 1 -6.43 4.50 -13.11
C TYR A 1 -6.29 3.48 -14.25
N GLY A 2 -7.33 2.69 -14.50
CA GLY A 2 -7.34 1.80 -15.66
C GLY A 2 -7.94 2.47 -16.90
N HIS A 3 -9.26 2.63 -16.90
CA HIS A 3 -10.00 3.22 -18.02
C HIS A 3 -10.98 4.26 -17.51
N SER A 4 -11.59 5.00 -18.45
CA SER A 4 -12.79 5.77 -18.14
C SER A 4 -13.91 4.81 -17.69
N ALA A 5 -14.76 5.24 -16.75
CA ALA A 5 -15.93 4.49 -16.33
C ALA A 5 -16.92 4.20 -17.48
N PHE A 6 -16.82 4.96 -18.57
CA PHE A 6 -17.67 4.83 -19.76
C PHE A 6 -16.98 4.06 -20.89
N ALA A 7 -15.70 3.71 -20.74
CA ALA A 7 -14.97 2.92 -21.72
C ALA A 7 -14.93 1.45 -21.30
N LYS A 8 -15.19 0.57 -22.25
CA LYS A 8 -15.04 -0.86 -22.07
C LYS A 8 -13.88 -1.32 -22.96
N PRO A 9 -12.72 -1.68 -22.38
CA PRO A 9 -11.59 -2.14 -23.19
C PRO A 9 -11.95 -3.46 -23.89
N ASP A 10 -11.77 -3.50 -25.21
CA ASP A 10 -11.97 -4.72 -25.96
C ASP A 10 -10.93 -5.78 -25.57
N GLY A 11 -11.37 -7.01 -25.32
CA GLY A 11 -10.50 -8.14 -25.00
C GLY A 11 -9.89 -8.14 -23.59
N ALA A 12 -10.25 -7.20 -22.72
CA ALA A 12 -9.77 -7.16 -21.33
C ALA A 12 -10.29 -8.39 -20.55
N ARG A 13 -9.38 -9.09 -19.89
CA ARG A 13 -9.68 -10.22 -19.00
C ARG A 13 -10.27 -9.73 -17.67
N PHE A 14 -9.68 -8.68 -17.12
CA PHE A 14 -10.11 -8.08 -15.86
C PHE A 14 -10.34 -6.58 -16.00
N MET A 15 -11.19 -6.05 -15.15
CA MET A 15 -11.41 -4.61 -15.04
C MET A 15 -10.41 -4.00 -14.06
N ALA A 16 -9.96 -2.79 -14.36
CA ALA A 16 -9.20 -2.00 -13.41
C ALA A 16 -10.06 -1.64 -12.19
N ARG A 17 -9.42 -1.54 -11.03
CA ARG A 17 -10.10 -1.18 -9.80
C ARG A 17 -10.69 0.24 -9.82
N GLN A 18 -10.02 1.17 -10.46
CA GLN A 18 -10.38 2.59 -10.39
C GLN A 18 -10.45 3.20 -11.78
N ALA A 19 -11.57 3.87 -12.04
CA ALA A 19 -11.76 4.62 -13.27
C ALA A 19 -11.00 5.96 -13.25
N ALA A 20 -10.77 6.53 -14.42
CA ALA A 20 -10.14 7.84 -14.57
C ALA A 20 -10.92 8.93 -13.82
N GLU A 21 -12.25 8.91 -13.93
CA GLU A 21 -13.16 9.85 -13.27
C GLU A 21 -13.08 9.77 -11.75
N ALA A 22 -12.99 8.56 -11.20
CA ALA A 22 -12.81 8.37 -9.76
C ALA A 22 -11.47 8.93 -9.28
N SER A 23 -10.39 8.70 -10.02
CA SER A 23 -9.07 9.27 -9.71
C SER A 23 -9.09 10.80 -9.76
N HIS A 24 -9.82 11.36 -10.74
CA HIS A 24 -9.98 12.81 -10.88
C HIS A 24 -10.75 13.39 -9.68
N ILE A 25 -11.83 12.74 -9.25
CA ILE A 25 -12.63 13.15 -8.09
C ILE A 25 -11.77 13.15 -6.82
N VAL A 26 -11.00 12.08 -6.58
CA VAL A 26 -10.10 11.98 -5.41
C VAL A 26 -9.08 13.13 -5.43
N ALA A 27 -8.40 13.36 -6.55
CA ALA A 27 -7.44 14.46 -6.67
C ALA A 27 -8.10 15.84 -6.44
N THR A 28 -9.35 16.02 -6.89
CA THR A 28 -10.13 17.24 -6.66
C THR A 28 -10.47 17.42 -5.18
N GLN A 29 -10.92 16.39 -4.50
CA GLN A 29 -11.24 16.44 -3.07
C GLN A 29 -10.01 16.79 -2.22
N HIS A 30 -8.84 16.32 -2.63
CA HIS A 30 -7.57 16.64 -1.99
C HIS A 30 -6.93 17.94 -2.51
N GLN A 31 -7.62 18.72 -3.36
CA GLN A 31 -7.16 19.99 -3.91
C GLN A 31 -5.81 19.90 -4.66
N LEU A 32 -5.50 18.71 -5.22
CA LEU A 32 -4.21 18.43 -5.84
C LEU A 32 -4.02 19.07 -7.23
N TRP A 33 -5.10 19.57 -7.86
CA TRP A 33 -5.00 20.24 -9.19
C TRP A 33 -4.34 21.61 -9.11
N THR A 34 -4.45 22.27 -7.98
CA THR A 34 -3.86 23.60 -7.80
C THR A 34 -2.34 23.50 -7.82
N GLY A 35 -1.71 24.18 -8.77
CA GLY A 35 -0.25 24.20 -8.92
C GLY A 35 0.34 22.88 -9.43
N GLY A 36 -0.42 22.04 -10.14
CA GLY A 36 0.09 20.82 -10.76
C GLY A 36 0.45 19.71 -9.76
N GLY A 37 -0.29 19.63 -8.66
CA GLY A 37 -0.03 18.63 -7.59
C GLY A 37 -0.45 17.20 -7.92
N ALA A 38 -1.05 16.92 -9.10
CA ALA A 38 -1.46 15.59 -9.51
C ALA A 38 -1.09 15.29 -10.96
N VAL A 39 -0.62 14.06 -11.18
CA VAL A 39 -0.45 13.46 -12.51
C VAL A 39 -1.25 12.14 -12.51
N LEU A 40 -2.26 12.06 -13.37
CA LEU A 40 -3.03 10.82 -13.53
C LEU A 40 -2.38 9.97 -14.62
N ILE A 41 -1.88 8.81 -14.23
CA ILE A 41 -1.23 7.86 -15.12
C ILE A 41 -2.13 6.64 -15.31
N GLN A 42 -2.29 6.20 -16.55
CA GLN A 42 -3.05 5.01 -16.87
C GLN A 42 -2.22 3.75 -16.60
N GLN A 43 -2.81 2.79 -15.90
CA GLN A 43 -2.22 1.48 -15.70
C GLN A 43 -2.34 0.66 -16.98
N ALA A 44 -1.29 -0.08 -17.34
CA ALA A 44 -1.30 -0.93 -18.51
C ALA A 44 -2.31 -2.09 -18.37
N GLN A 45 -3.10 -2.35 -19.40
CA GLN A 45 -4.08 -3.45 -19.40
C GLN A 45 -3.40 -4.81 -19.19
N ALA A 46 -2.21 -5.00 -19.74
CA ALA A 46 -1.43 -6.23 -19.53
C ALA A 46 -1.15 -6.51 -18.05
N ALA A 47 -0.86 -5.47 -17.26
CA ALA A 47 -0.66 -5.62 -15.82
C ALA A 47 -1.97 -5.97 -15.11
N ILE A 48 -3.09 -5.35 -15.49
CA ILE A 48 -4.42 -5.65 -14.95
C ILE A 48 -4.78 -7.11 -15.24
N ASP A 49 -4.58 -7.57 -16.47
CA ASP A 49 -4.90 -8.93 -16.91
C ASP A 49 -3.98 -10.01 -16.31
N ALA A 50 -2.78 -9.61 -15.87
CA ALA A 50 -1.89 -10.47 -15.08
C ALA A 50 -2.29 -10.57 -13.60
N GLY A 51 -3.30 -9.80 -13.16
CA GLY A 51 -3.80 -9.81 -11.78
C GLY A 51 -3.46 -8.57 -10.98
N ALA A 52 -2.75 -7.59 -11.54
CA ALA A 52 -2.48 -6.31 -10.88
C ALA A 52 -3.69 -5.38 -10.97
N PHE A 53 -4.79 -5.74 -10.31
CA PHE A 53 -6.01 -4.92 -10.29
C PHE A 53 -5.84 -3.59 -9.53
N HIS A 54 -4.86 -3.53 -8.62
CA HIS A 54 -4.31 -2.29 -8.04
C HIS A 54 -2.94 -2.00 -8.65
N ASN A 55 -2.60 -0.72 -8.83
CA ASN A 55 -1.28 -0.34 -9.31
C ASN A 55 -0.17 -0.71 -8.30
N ASP A 56 -0.44 -0.75 -7.02
CA ASP A 56 0.53 -1.12 -5.98
C ASP A 56 1.00 -2.60 -6.02
N VAL A 57 0.45 -3.40 -6.92
CA VAL A 57 0.99 -4.73 -7.25
C VAL A 57 2.16 -4.65 -8.23
N VAL A 58 2.29 -3.56 -8.98
CA VAL A 58 3.33 -3.35 -10.00
C VAL A 58 4.12 -2.05 -9.85
N ALA A 59 3.81 -1.24 -8.83
CA ALA A 59 4.55 -0.02 -8.51
C ALA A 59 4.41 0.35 -7.03
N VAL A 60 5.47 0.93 -6.46
CA VAL A 60 5.50 1.45 -5.08
C VAL A 60 6.38 2.67 -4.99
N SER A 61 6.03 3.63 -4.14
CA SER A 61 6.78 4.88 -4.01
C SER A 61 6.93 5.34 -2.55
N ASN A 62 7.95 6.15 -2.31
CA ASN A 62 8.11 6.94 -1.09
C ASN A 62 8.98 8.17 -1.37
N GLY A 63 8.55 9.35 -0.92
CA GLY A 63 9.25 10.60 -1.24
C GLY A 63 9.39 10.77 -2.75
N ASN A 64 10.61 10.95 -3.22
CA ASN A 64 10.93 11.07 -4.64
C ASN A 64 11.31 9.73 -5.32
N VAL A 65 11.20 8.60 -4.63
CA VAL A 65 11.50 7.27 -5.19
C VAL A 65 10.23 6.64 -5.73
N LEU A 66 10.28 6.16 -6.97
CA LEU A 66 9.27 5.30 -7.59
C LEU A 66 9.95 4.02 -8.08
N MET A 67 9.58 2.89 -7.50
CA MET A 67 9.96 1.56 -7.95
C MET A 67 8.79 0.93 -8.70
N PHE A 68 9.01 0.45 -9.92
CA PHE A 68 7.92 -0.03 -10.78
C PHE A 68 8.40 -1.08 -11.80
N HIS A 69 7.46 -1.89 -12.28
CA HIS A 69 7.69 -2.82 -13.37
C HIS A 69 7.55 -2.10 -14.73
N ALA A 70 8.34 -2.50 -15.73
CA ALA A 70 8.31 -1.91 -17.08
C ALA A 70 6.91 -1.87 -17.73
N GLN A 71 6.04 -2.82 -17.37
CA GLN A 71 4.67 -2.92 -17.89
C GLN A 71 3.61 -2.35 -16.92
N SER A 72 3.99 -1.51 -15.95
CA SER A 72 3.03 -0.91 -15.01
C SER A 72 2.10 0.10 -15.66
N PHE A 73 2.61 0.88 -16.59
CA PHE A 73 1.92 2.04 -17.14
C PHE A 73 1.66 1.87 -18.64
N ASP A 74 0.47 2.27 -19.06
CA ASP A 74 0.19 2.48 -20.47
C ASP A 74 1.02 3.65 -20.98
N GLN A 75 1.56 3.56 -22.22
CA GLN A 75 2.46 4.55 -22.77
C GLN A 75 3.55 4.99 -21.77
N LYS A 76 4.29 4.02 -21.24
CA LYS A 76 5.25 4.19 -20.13
C LYS A 76 6.15 5.42 -20.30
N GLU A 77 6.73 5.63 -21.47
CA GLU A 77 7.65 6.75 -21.75
C GLU A 77 6.94 8.09 -21.56
N ALA A 78 5.73 8.24 -22.05
CA ALA A 78 4.93 9.45 -21.87
C ALA A 78 4.53 9.68 -20.41
N ALA A 79 4.20 8.59 -19.69
CA ALA A 79 3.88 8.62 -18.27
C ALA A 79 5.08 9.07 -17.42
N VAL A 80 6.26 8.52 -17.70
CA VAL A 80 7.53 8.86 -17.03
C VAL A 80 7.89 10.33 -17.29
N GLU A 81 7.78 10.81 -18.53
CA GLU A 81 8.06 12.20 -18.86
C GLU A 81 7.05 13.18 -18.22
N ALA A 82 5.78 12.80 -18.13
CA ALA A 82 4.79 13.60 -17.41
C ALA A 82 5.13 13.70 -15.92
N LEU A 83 5.56 12.59 -15.31
CA LEU A 83 6.00 12.54 -13.92
C LEU A 83 7.24 13.43 -13.69
N LYS A 84 8.27 13.30 -14.52
CA LYS A 84 9.48 14.11 -14.42
C LYS A 84 9.18 15.61 -14.53
N ARG A 85 8.34 16.01 -15.49
CA ARG A 85 7.91 17.42 -15.63
C ARG A 85 7.18 17.93 -14.39
N ALA A 86 6.27 17.12 -13.81
CA ALA A 86 5.54 17.50 -12.61
C ALA A 86 6.45 17.62 -11.40
N CYS A 87 7.41 16.70 -11.24
CA CYS A 87 8.41 16.76 -10.18
C CYS A 87 9.34 17.97 -10.35
N GLY A 88 9.84 18.23 -11.57
CA GLY A 88 10.68 19.39 -11.87
C GLY A 88 10.00 20.74 -11.60
N ALA A 89 8.67 20.82 -11.82
CA ALA A 89 7.88 21.99 -11.44
C ALA A 89 7.76 22.20 -9.92
N LYS A 90 8.22 21.25 -9.12
CA LYS A 90 8.26 21.27 -7.65
C LYS A 90 9.70 21.21 -7.11
N ASP A 91 10.67 21.51 -7.95
CA ASP A 91 12.10 21.57 -7.63
C ASP A 91 12.70 20.26 -7.06
N PHE A 92 12.19 19.10 -7.52
CA PHE A 92 12.83 17.81 -7.20
C PHE A 92 12.84 16.87 -8.40
N GLU A 93 13.79 15.91 -8.39
CA GLU A 93 13.89 14.88 -9.41
C GLU A 93 13.38 13.53 -8.87
N PRO A 94 12.55 12.79 -9.63
CA PRO A 94 12.14 11.45 -9.25
C PRO A 94 13.30 10.47 -9.48
N ILE A 95 13.52 9.58 -8.52
CA ILE A 95 14.43 8.44 -8.63
C ILE A 95 13.60 7.24 -9.08
N LEU A 96 13.82 6.83 -10.32
CA LEU A 96 13.06 5.78 -10.99
C LEU A 96 13.82 4.45 -10.94
N LEU A 97 13.26 3.47 -10.26
CA LEU A 97 13.81 2.11 -10.11
C LEU A 97 12.93 1.15 -10.91
N GLU A 98 13.22 1.02 -12.18
CA GLU A 98 12.49 0.15 -13.10
C GLU A 98 13.02 -1.29 -13.02
N ALA A 99 12.12 -2.28 -12.91
CA ALA A 99 12.38 -3.67 -13.24
C ALA A 99 11.99 -3.91 -14.68
N SER A 100 12.96 -4.21 -15.55
CA SER A 100 12.67 -4.55 -16.95
C SER A 100 11.98 -5.91 -17.04
N SER A 101 11.26 -6.16 -18.15
CA SER A 101 10.59 -7.44 -18.37
C SER A 101 11.56 -8.61 -18.51
N ASP A 102 12.80 -8.35 -18.95
CA ASP A 102 13.85 -9.37 -19.04
C ASP A 102 14.43 -9.71 -17.65
N GLU A 103 14.51 -8.73 -16.77
CA GLU A 103 15.02 -8.90 -15.39
C GLU A 103 13.98 -9.60 -14.51
N LEU A 104 12.72 -9.20 -14.62
CA LEU A 104 11.59 -9.74 -13.87
C LEU A 104 10.38 -9.76 -14.78
N ASN A 105 9.83 -10.92 -15.12
CA ASN A 105 8.61 -10.94 -15.90
C ASN A 105 7.39 -10.54 -15.07
N LEU A 106 6.34 -10.10 -15.76
CA LEU A 106 5.15 -9.53 -15.11
C LEU A 106 4.44 -10.52 -14.17
N ASP A 107 4.39 -11.79 -14.55
CA ASP A 107 3.76 -12.84 -13.75
C ASP A 107 4.54 -13.10 -12.43
N GLU A 108 5.86 -13.12 -12.50
CA GLU A 108 6.72 -13.19 -11.30
C GLU A 108 6.60 -11.93 -10.44
N ALA A 109 6.51 -10.75 -11.06
CA ALA A 109 6.31 -9.49 -10.33
C ALA A 109 5.00 -9.51 -9.52
N VAL A 110 3.90 -9.98 -10.13
CA VAL A 110 2.59 -10.11 -9.47
C VAL A 110 2.64 -11.19 -8.37
N ARG A 111 3.16 -12.39 -8.67
CA ARG A 111 3.18 -13.50 -7.70
C ARG A 111 4.11 -13.28 -6.51
N SER A 112 5.22 -12.59 -6.72
CA SER A 112 6.16 -12.29 -5.65
C SER A 112 5.70 -11.17 -4.72
N TYR A 113 4.66 -10.42 -5.10
CA TYR A 113 4.24 -9.20 -4.40
C TYR A 113 5.37 -8.18 -4.19
N LEU A 114 6.39 -8.21 -5.04
CA LEU A 114 7.57 -7.35 -4.92
C LEU A 114 7.20 -5.86 -4.78
N PHE A 115 6.30 -5.36 -5.61
CA PHE A 115 5.88 -3.96 -5.58
C PHE A 115 4.77 -3.69 -4.55
N ASN A 116 4.07 -4.73 -4.06
CA ASN A 116 3.16 -4.63 -2.93
C ASN A 116 3.94 -4.59 -1.59
N SER A 117 5.09 -3.98 -1.60
CA SER A 117 6.00 -3.77 -0.49
C SER A 117 5.81 -2.37 0.12
N GLN A 118 6.58 -2.05 1.13
CA GLN A 118 6.67 -0.68 1.65
C GLN A 118 8.09 -0.16 1.46
N ILE A 119 8.21 1.07 0.96
CA ILE A 119 9.45 1.84 1.06
C ILE A 119 9.26 2.79 2.25
N VAL A 120 10.11 2.70 3.25
CA VAL A 120 10.04 3.54 4.46
C VAL A 120 11.29 4.37 4.61
N SER A 121 11.15 5.63 5.02
CA SER A 121 12.28 6.50 5.34
C SER A 121 12.85 6.15 6.71
N LEU A 122 14.17 6.08 6.82
CA LEU A 122 14.87 5.75 8.06
C LEU A 122 15.25 7.03 8.82
N PRO A 123 15.19 7.03 10.16
CA PRO A 123 15.62 8.17 10.97
C PRO A 123 17.11 8.52 10.75
N THR A 124 17.92 7.53 10.38
CA THR A 124 19.37 7.66 10.10
C THR A 124 19.67 8.18 8.68
N GLY A 125 18.65 8.45 7.89
CA GLY A 125 18.74 8.78 6.47
C GLY A 125 18.71 7.54 5.58
N GLY A 126 18.29 7.73 4.33
CA GLY A 126 18.02 6.65 3.39
C GLY A 126 16.66 6.00 3.63
N MET A 127 16.44 4.87 2.98
CA MET A 127 15.16 4.15 2.98
C MET A 127 15.39 2.65 3.13
N ALA A 128 14.39 1.95 3.69
CA ALA A 128 14.32 0.49 3.74
C ALA A 128 13.15 -0.01 2.90
N LEU A 129 13.30 -1.22 2.34
CA LEU A 129 12.22 -2.00 1.75
C LEU A 129 11.69 -3.00 2.79
N ILE A 130 10.39 -3.01 3.01
CA ILE A 130 9.69 -4.04 3.78
C ILE A 130 8.91 -4.90 2.79
N LEU A 131 9.30 -6.14 2.64
CA LEU A 131 8.84 -7.04 1.59
C LEU A 131 8.20 -8.31 2.17
N PRO A 132 7.26 -8.93 1.45
CA PRO A 132 6.84 -10.27 1.80
C PRO A 132 7.92 -11.29 1.44
N ARG A 133 7.94 -12.42 2.13
CA ARG A 133 8.91 -13.51 1.91
C ARG A 133 8.84 -14.07 0.49
N GLU A 134 7.70 -14.00 -0.16
CA GLU A 134 7.54 -14.39 -1.56
C GLU A 134 8.50 -13.64 -2.51
N ALA A 135 8.84 -12.40 -2.20
CA ALA A 135 9.82 -11.63 -2.98
C ALA A 135 11.25 -12.18 -2.78
N GLU A 136 11.59 -12.71 -1.60
CA GLU A 136 12.86 -13.39 -1.34
C GLU A 136 12.93 -14.76 -2.03
N GLU A 137 11.82 -15.50 -2.00
CA GLU A 137 11.70 -16.85 -2.57
C GLU A 137 11.58 -16.86 -4.10
N THR A 138 11.32 -15.71 -4.72
CA THR A 138 11.28 -15.55 -6.18
C THR A 138 12.66 -15.07 -6.67
N PRO A 139 13.49 -15.93 -7.33
CA PRO A 139 14.90 -15.61 -7.60
C PRO A 139 15.11 -14.30 -8.36
N ARG A 140 14.27 -14.00 -9.36
CA ARG A 140 14.36 -12.76 -10.14
C ARG A 140 13.93 -11.53 -9.36
N ALA A 141 12.91 -11.65 -8.51
CA ALA A 141 12.50 -10.55 -7.63
C ALA A 141 13.60 -10.24 -6.60
N LYS A 142 14.20 -11.28 -6.01
CA LYS A 142 15.35 -11.11 -5.11
C LYS A 142 16.54 -10.46 -5.82
N ALA A 143 16.90 -10.93 -7.01
CA ALA A 143 18.00 -10.36 -7.80
C ALA A 143 17.77 -8.87 -8.11
N PHE A 144 16.53 -8.49 -8.43
CA PHE A 144 16.19 -7.08 -8.60
C PHE A 144 16.40 -6.27 -7.31
N VAL A 145 15.94 -6.77 -6.16
CA VAL A 145 16.18 -6.11 -4.87
C VAL A 145 17.68 -5.99 -4.58
N ASP A 146 18.45 -7.06 -4.78
CA ASP A 146 19.91 -7.06 -4.58
C ASP A 146 20.59 -6.01 -5.49
N ARG A 147 20.14 -5.88 -6.75
CA ARG A 147 20.61 -4.82 -7.67
C ARG A 147 20.29 -3.43 -7.14
N VAL A 148 19.05 -3.21 -6.67
CA VAL A 148 18.64 -1.91 -6.11
C VAL A 148 19.52 -1.54 -4.91
N LEU A 149 19.79 -2.48 -4.02
CA LEU A 149 20.67 -2.25 -2.87
C LEU A 149 22.11 -1.95 -3.27
N ALA A 150 22.62 -2.59 -4.34
CA ALA A 150 23.97 -2.39 -4.84
C ALA A 150 24.19 -1.03 -5.52
N THR A 151 23.15 -0.32 -5.95
CA THR A 151 23.29 0.96 -6.68
C THR A 151 23.72 2.15 -5.83
N ASN A 152 23.90 1.98 -4.53
CA ASN A 152 24.15 3.08 -3.59
C ASN A 152 23.09 4.22 -3.67
N GLY A 153 21.89 3.87 -4.10
CA GLY A 153 20.72 4.75 -4.17
C GLY A 153 20.13 5.08 -2.79
N PRO A 154 18.92 5.60 -2.73
CA PRO A 154 18.26 5.93 -1.46
C PRO A 154 17.90 4.69 -0.64
N ILE A 155 17.61 3.55 -1.27
CA ILE A 155 17.24 2.31 -0.58
C ILE A 155 18.52 1.61 -0.12
N ARG A 156 18.66 1.40 1.20
CA ARG A 156 19.88 0.91 1.85
C ARG A 156 19.76 -0.50 2.40
N GLU A 157 18.56 -0.94 2.72
CA GLU A 157 18.30 -2.25 3.32
C GLU A 157 16.96 -2.81 2.88
N ALA A 158 16.79 -4.11 3.00
CA ALA A 158 15.56 -4.83 2.70
C ALA A 158 15.28 -5.84 3.82
N HIS A 159 14.02 -5.88 4.26
CA HIS A 159 13.53 -6.78 5.30
C HIS A 159 12.39 -7.64 4.74
N TYR A 160 12.52 -8.95 4.85
CA TYR A 160 11.54 -9.90 4.37
C TYR A 160 10.71 -10.46 5.53
N LEU A 161 9.39 -10.33 5.44
CA LEU A 161 8.47 -10.75 6.48
C LEU A 161 7.55 -11.86 5.97
N ASP A 162 7.24 -12.83 6.83
CA ASP A 162 6.23 -13.84 6.51
C ASP A 162 4.83 -13.28 6.78
N LEU A 163 4.15 -12.89 5.69
CA LEU A 163 2.81 -12.30 5.71
C LEU A 163 1.77 -13.18 5.02
N ARG A 164 2.06 -14.47 4.79
CA ARG A 164 1.23 -15.38 3.99
C ARG A 164 -0.20 -15.51 4.50
N LEU A 165 -0.40 -15.51 5.80
CA LEU A 165 -1.75 -15.58 6.37
C LEU A 165 -2.57 -14.34 5.99
N SER A 166 -1.99 -13.14 6.14
CA SER A 166 -2.62 -11.90 5.74
C SER A 166 -2.89 -11.84 4.23
N MET A 167 -1.94 -12.32 3.42
CA MET A 167 -2.05 -12.31 1.96
C MET A 167 -3.14 -13.25 1.45
N ARG A 168 -3.38 -14.39 2.10
CA ARG A 168 -4.47 -15.32 1.74
C ARG A 168 -5.85 -14.70 1.90
N ASP A 169 -6.00 -13.77 2.83
CA ASP A 169 -7.25 -13.06 3.13
C ASP A 169 -7.36 -11.74 2.35
N GLY A 170 -6.54 -11.55 1.30
CA GLY A 170 -6.53 -10.36 0.45
C GLY A 170 -5.78 -9.17 1.03
N GLY A 171 -5.10 -9.35 2.16
CA GLY A 171 -4.16 -8.38 2.71
C GLY A 171 -2.81 -8.43 2.01
N GLY A 172 -1.84 -7.73 2.57
CA GLY A 172 -0.46 -7.68 2.10
C GLY A 172 0.25 -6.47 2.68
N PRO A 173 1.57 -6.31 2.46
CA PRO A 173 2.30 -5.16 2.99
C PRO A 173 1.69 -3.82 2.58
N ALA A 174 1.15 -3.72 1.36
CA ALA A 174 0.50 -2.51 0.87
C ALA A 174 -0.77 -2.16 1.66
N GLY A 175 -1.56 -3.15 2.06
CA GLY A 175 -2.77 -2.94 2.87
C GLY A 175 -2.49 -2.34 4.25
N LEU A 176 -1.27 -2.49 4.74
CA LEU A 176 -0.79 -1.94 6.01
C LEU A 176 -0.10 -0.58 5.84
N ARG A 177 0.04 -0.08 4.60
CA ARG A 177 0.63 1.22 4.31
C ARG A 177 -0.39 2.32 4.47
N TRP A 178 -0.46 2.91 5.62
CA TRP A 178 -1.16 4.18 5.77
C TRP A 178 -0.16 5.29 6.08
N ARG A 179 -0.10 6.28 5.22
CA ARG A 179 0.76 7.44 5.38
C ARG A 179 -0.09 8.70 5.46
N VAL A 180 0.18 9.49 6.46
CA VAL A 180 -0.41 10.81 6.61
C VAL A 180 0.73 11.82 6.66
N VAL A 181 0.71 12.80 5.76
CA VAL A 181 1.67 13.90 5.79
C VAL A 181 1.17 14.91 6.81
N LEU A 182 2.01 15.21 7.79
CA LEU A 182 1.68 16.09 8.91
C LEU A 182 2.80 17.12 9.09
N THR A 183 2.44 18.31 9.49
CA THR A 183 3.37 19.28 10.06
C THR A 183 3.73 18.88 11.49
N ASP A 184 4.81 19.44 12.05
CA ASP A 184 5.21 19.18 13.44
C ASP A 184 4.11 19.54 14.43
N SER A 185 3.35 20.60 14.17
CA SER A 185 2.23 21.02 15.01
C SER A 185 1.05 20.03 14.94
N GLU A 186 0.74 19.49 13.78
CA GLU A 186 -0.28 18.47 13.61
C GLU A 186 0.14 17.15 14.25
N LEU A 187 1.41 16.75 14.10
CA LEU A 187 1.96 15.56 14.74
C LEU A 187 1.86 15.68 16.28
N ALA A 188 2.18 16.84 16.83
CA ALA A 188 2.06 17.11 18.27
C ALA A 188 0.60 17.09 18.77
N ALA A 189 -0.37 17.37 17.89
CA ALA A 189 -1.79 17.36 18.23
C ALA A 189 -2.44 15.97 18.13
N ILE A 190 -1.75 14.97 17.57
CA ILE A 190 -2.28 13.60 17.50
C ILE A 190 -2.42 13.02 18.90
N ASN A 191 -3.48 12.22 19.11
CA ASN A 191 -3.57 11.39 20.30
C ASN A 191 -2.37 10.43 20.38
N GLY A 192 -1.42 10.72 21.26
CA GLY A 192 -0.20 9.94 21.40
C GLY A 192 -0.43 8.44 21.72
N ARG A 193 -1.63 8.07 22.20
CA ARG A 193 -2.00 6.66 22.41
C ARG A 193 -2.33 5.92 21.12
N SER A 194 -2.63 6.63 20.04
CA SER A 194 -2.86 6.04 18.72
C SER A 194 -1.55 5.73 17.97
N ILE A 195 -0.41 6.22 18.47
CA ILE A 195 0.92 5.87 17.95
C ILE A 195 1.37 4.61 18.67
N LEU A 196 1.53 3.51 17.93
CA LEU A 196 1.88 2.22 18.50
C LEU A 196 3.35 2.16 18.89
N ASP A 197 3.58 1.73 20.13
CA ASP A 197 4.87 1.30 20.66
C ASP A 197 4.78 -0.17 21.10
N GLY A 198 5.90 -0.77 21.49
CA GLY A 198 5.92 -2.17 21.91
C GLY A 198 4.96 -2.51 23.05
N ALA A 199 4.76 -1.59 23.99
CA ALA A 199 3.84 -1.79 25.12
C ALA A 199 2.37 -1.79 24.66
N ARG A 200 2.01 -0.89 23.73
CA ARG A 200 0.66 -0.85 23.15
C ARG A 200 0.37 -2.03 22.24
N VAL A 201 1.35 -2.46 21.45
CA VAL A 201 1.22 -3.68 20.65
C VAL A 201 0.93 -4.86 21.58
N ALA A 202 1.70 -5.06 22.66
CA ALA A 202 1.46 -6.12 23.63
C ALA A 202 0.08 -6.01 24.30
N ALA A 203 -0.39 -4.79 24.62
CA ALA A 203 -1.72 -4.60 25.17
C ALA A 203 -2.84 -4.94 24.17
N LEU A 204 -2.69 -4.58 22.90
CA LEU A 204 -3.63 -4.96 21.84
C LEU A 204 -3.64 -6.47 21.59
N GLU A 205 -2.47 -7.13 21.58
CA GLU A 205 -2.36 -8.59 21.48
C GLU A 205 -3.12 -9.29 22.62
N GLN A 206 -3.03 -8.76 23.85
CA GLN A 206 -3.80 -9.31 24.98
C GLN A 206 -5.31 -9.18 24.76
N VAL A 207 -5.79 -8.05 24.17
CA VAL A 207 -7.20 -7.91 23.84
C VAL A 207 -7.62 -8.92 22.79
N VAL A 208 -6.85 -9.05 21.71
CA VAL A 208 -7.12 -10.01 20.62
C VAL A 208 -7.18 -11.43 21.20
N ASN A 209 -6.13 -11.86 21.91
CA ASN A 209 -6.05 -13.22 22.48
C ASN A 209 -7.17 -13.53 23.48
N ARG A 210 -7.76 -12.52 24.12
CA ARG A 210 -8.83 -12.69 25.11
C ARG A 210 -10.23 -12.62 24.51
N ARG A 211 -10.42 -11.85 23.42
CA ARG A 211 -11.73 -11.47 22.89
C ARG A 211 -12.06 -12.05 21.52
N TYR A 212 -11.04 -12.34 20.70
CA TYR A 212 -11.26 -12.89 19.37
C TYR A 212 -11.37 -14.41 19.44
N ARG A 213 -12.23 -14.98 18.61
CA ARG A 213 -12.32 -16.43 18.43
C ARG A 213 -11.11 -16.92 17.64
N ASP A 214 -10.56 -18.08 18.02
CA ASP A 214 -9.46 -18.73 17.28
C ASP A 214 -9.87 -19.16 15.87
N ARG A 215 -11.16 -19.43 15.68
CA ARG A 215 -11.74 -19.85 14.39
C ARG A 215 -13.08 -19.17 14.19
N LEU A 216 -13.34 -18.78 12.96
CA LEU A 216 -14.62 -18.21 12.52
C LEU A 216 -15.08 -18.94 11.26
N GLY A 217 -16.21 -19.63 11.34
CA GLY A 217 -16.87 -20.30 10.23
C GLY A 217 -18.12 -19.56 9.77
N MET A 218 -18.68 -19.95 8.63
CA MET A 218 -19.90 -19.32 8.10
C MET A 218 -21.10 -19.43 9.07
N ALA A 219 -21.18 -20.51 9.86
CA ALA A 219 -22.25 -20.69 10.84
C ALA A 219 -22.16 -19.68 12.01
N ASP A 220 -20.94 -19.26 12.36
CA ASP A 220 -20.71 -18.32 13.47
C ASP A 220 -21.23 -16.92 13.13
N LEU A 221 -21.37 -16.57 11.83
CA LEU A 221 -21.89 -15.27 11.41
C LEU A 221 -23.37 -15.07 11.78
N ALA A 222 -24.10 -16.16 12.05
CA ALA A 222 -25.48 -16.13 12.52
C ALA A 222 -25.59 -16.18 14.06
N ASP A 223 -24.49 -16.30 14.79
CA ASP A 223 -24.45 -16.35 16.23
C ASP A 223 -24.55 -14.94 16.83
N PRO A 224 -25.62 -14.62 17.59
CA PRO A 224 -25.74 -13.30 18.23
C PRO A 224 -24.59 -12.99 19.20
N ALA A 225 -23.99 -13.99 19.84
CA ALA A 225 -22.88 -13.80 20.75
C ALA A 225 -21.64 -13.19 20.04
N LEU A 226 -21.43 -13.48 18.76
CA LEU A 226 -20.35 -12.88 17.97
C LEU A 226 -20.44 -11.34 17.92
N LEU A 227 -21.66 -10.78 17.89
CA LEU A 227 -21.86 -9.33 17.92
C LEU A 227 -21.42 -8.74 19.25
N ASP A 228 -21.79 -9.37 20.37
CA ASP A 228 -21.45 -8.89 21.71
C ASP A 228 -19.95 -9.03 21.98
N GLU A 229 -19.32 -10.15 21.55
CA GLU A 229 -17.88 -10.35 21.59
C GLU A 229 -17.15 -9.26 20.79
N SER A 230 -17.61 -8.97 19.57
CA SER A 230 -17.02 -7.95 18.69
C SER A 230 -17.13 -6.54 19.30
N ARG A 231 -18.29 -6.19 19.86
CA ARG A 231 -18.50 -4.91 20.55
C ARG A 231 -17.60 -4.76 21.77
N THR A 232 -17.46 -5.83 22.57
CA THR A 232 -16.59 -5.85 23.73
C THR A 232 -15.13 -5.69 23.33
N ALA A 233 -14.69 -6.36 22.26
CA ALA A 233 -13.33 -6.22 21.72
C ALA A 233 -13.06 -4.80 21.25
N LEU A 234 -13.98 -4.19 20.49
CA LEU A 234 -13.86 -2.82 19.99
C LEU A 234 -13.83 -1.79 21.12
N ASP A 235 -14.62 -2.01 22.18
CA ASP A 235 -14.59 -1.14 23.36
C ASP A 235 -13.23 -1.20 24.07
N GLU A 236 -12.70 -2.38 24.33
CA GLU A 236 -11.37 -2.54 24.95
C GLU A 236 -10.24 -1.98 24.07
N ILE A 237 -10.29 -2.17 22.74
CA ILE A 237 -9.33 -1.57 21.80
C ILE A 237 -9.39 -0.04 21.88
N SER A 238 -10.61 0.53 21.89
CA SER A 238 -10.80 1.99 22.02
C SER A 238 -10.21 2.53 23.32
N GLN A 239 -10.33 1.79 24.41
CA GLN A 239 -9.74 2.16 25.71
C GLN A 239 -8.20 2.10 25.68
N VAL A 240 -7.60 1.04 25.13
CA VAL A 240 -6.14 0.91 24.97
C VAL A 240 -5.56 2.06 24.15
N LEU A 241 -6.25 2.44 23.08
CA LEU A 241 -5.85 3.54 22.19
C LEU A 241 -6.27 4.93 22.68
N GLY A 242 -7.03 5.01 23.78
CA GLY A 242 -7.49 6.28 24.35
C GLY A 242 -8.38 7.09 23.40
N LEU A 243 -9.19 6.41 22.58
CA LEU A 243 -10.05 7.04 21.58
C LEU A 243 -11.39 7.52 22.17
N GLY A 244 -11.74 7.09 23.39
CA GLY A 244 -13.06 7.34 23.96
C GLY A 244 -14.18 6.57 23.26
N ALA A 245 -15.41 7.06 23.35
CA ALA A 245 -16.59 6.43 22.74
C ALA A 245 -16.69 6.80 21.25
N VAL A 246 -15.93 6.14 20.40
CA VAL A 246 -15.91 6.36 18.93
C VAL A 246 -16.99 5.58 18.20
N HIS A 247 -17.50 4.51 18.79
CA HIS A 247 -18.56 3.69 18.22
C HIS A 247 -19.92 4.02 18.84
N ASP A 248 -21.00 3.99 18.05
CA ASP A 248 -22.33 4.36 18.52
C ASP A 248 -22.81 3.51 19.70
N PHE A 249 -22.50 2.21 19.70
CA PHE A 249 -22.86 1.30 20.80
C PHE A 249 -22.16 1.61 22.14
N GLN A 250 -21.11 2.43 22.16
CA GLN A 250 -20.41 2.86 23.37
C GLN A 250 -21.07 4.10 24.02
N ARG A 251 -22.04 4.71 23.34
CA ARG A 251 -22.70 5.95 23.74
C ARG A 251 -24.08 5.75 24.36
N VAL A 252 -24.46 4.49 24.55
CA VAL A 252 -25.78 4.10 25.08
C VAL A 252 -25.70 3.91 26.59
#